data_b6381639c80b9e914b8e5c2cf176ea6b
#
_entry.id   b6381639c80b9e914b8e5c2cf176ea6b
#
_cell.length_a   1.000
_cell.length_b   1.000
_cell.length_c   1.000
_cell.angle_alpha   90.00
_cell.angle_beta   90.00
_cell.angle_gamma   90.00
#
_symmetry.space_group_name_H-M   'P 1'
#
loop_
_entity.id
_entity.type
_entity.pdbx_description
1 polymer ?
#
loop_
_entity_poly.entity_id
_entity_poly.type
_entity_poly.pdbx_seq_one_letter_code
_entity_poly.pdbx_strand_id
1 'polypeptide(L)'
;MNQASNKGATIMRWADDLASHSEAEGMLTRTYLTAAHSGAAEQLGQWMREAGMSVRRDAAGNVIGRYEGQVADAPVLLTGSHFDTVRDAGKYDGNLGILLPIACIAEWNRQGKRFPFAIEVIGFAEEEGVRFKATLLGSRACAGTFDNSVLDKVDDQGQTMRQVMHAAGFNSQDLERAAYAREKVLAFVEVHIEQGPVLLDESLPVGVVTAISGATRFLVQATGLAGHAGTVPMTLRRDAAMTAAEIGLTIEKRCSGIPGLVGTVGQLAVPNGAANVVPGKAVFTIDIRAETDDVREAAVNDVLQAMQEISARRRVSLDINKTHEASSVPCAGWLQQQFAEAITASGIPLRYLPSGAGHDAMAIAAIADVAMLFVRCGNGGISHHPDEIMTVDDAETAAEVFSRFVEHFKPQH
;
A
#
# COMPACT_ATOMS: atom_id res chain seq x y z
N MET A 1 9.56 -20.85 -34.88
CA MET A 1 8.45 -20.77 -33.92
C MET A 1 8.94 -19.88 -32.79
N ASN A 2 8.52 -18.59 -32.75
CA ASN A 2 8.81 -17.72 -31.61
C ASN A 2 8.04 -18.31 -30.41
N GLN A 3 8.75 -18.85 -29.42
CA GLN A 3 8.12 -19.08 -28.12
C GLN A 3 7.66 -17.71 -27.62
N ALA A 4 6.36 -17.52 -27.49
CA ALA A 4 5.83 -16.37 -26.79
C ALA A 4 6.52 -16.32 -25.42
N SER A 5 7.16 -15.20 -25.11
CA SER A 5 7.82 -15.00 -23.80
C SER A 5 6.72 -15.11 -22.74
N ASN A 6 6.79 -16.10 -21.87
CA ASN A 6 5.89 -16.19 -20.72
C ASN A 6 6.33 -15.14 -19.71
N LYS A 7 5.68 -13.96 -19.75
CA LYS A 7 5.95 -12.83 -18.86
C LYS A 7 5.69 -13.21 -17.41
N GLY A 8 4.63 -13.99 -17.15
CA GLY A 8 4.30 -14.48 -15.83
C GLY A 8 5.43 -15.28 -15.20
N ALA A 9 6.00 -16.25 -15.92
CA ALA A 9 7.14 -17.01 -15.42
C ALA A 9 8.39 -16.14 -15.19
N THR A 10 8.59 -15.10 -16.01
CA THR A 10 9.69 -14.14 -15.82
C THR A 10 9.47 -13.29 -14.57
N ILE A 11 8.27 -12.77 -14.37
CA ILE A 11 7.89 -11.97 -13.20
C ILE A 11 8.09 -12.78 -11.92
N MET A 12 7.60 -14.02 -11.88
CA MET A 12 7.74 -14.89 -10.70
C MET A 12 9.20 -15.17 -10.37
N ARG A 13 10.03 -15.49 -11.37
CA ARG A 13 11.47 -15.69 -11.15
C ARG A 13 12.15 -14.41 -10.65
N TRP A 14 11.84 -13.26 -11.23
CA TRP A 14 12.39 -11.98 -10.79
C TRP A 14 11.94 -11.61 -9.37
N ALA A 15 10.73 -11.98 -8.98
CA ALA A 15 10.28 -11.81 -7.59
C ALA A 15 11.09 -12.69 -6.63
N ASP A 16 11.40 -13.94 -7.01
CA ASP A 16 12.27 -14.83 -6.24
C ASP A 16 13.70 -14.28 -6.15
N ASP A 17 14.26 -13.83 -7.28
CA ASP A 17 15.62 -13.24 -7.33
C ASP A 17 15.68 -11.97 -6.45
N LEU A 18 14.67 -11.09 -6.55
CA LEU A 18 14.62 -9.84 -5.78
C LEU A 18 14.44 -10.09 -4.28
N ALA A 19 13.72 -11.16 -3.89
CA ALA A 19 13.55 -11.56 -2.50
C ALA A 19 14.87 -12.02 -1.84
N SER A 20 15.90 -12.38 -2.62
CA SER A 20 17.23 -12.69 -2.09
C SER A 20 17.93 -11.49 -1.45
N HIS A 21 17.55 -10.26 -1.84
CA HIS A 21 18.01 -9.03 -1.21
C HIS A 21 17.21 -8.78 0.09
N SER A 22 17.65 -9.37 1.18
CA SER A 22 17.04 -9.29 2.50
C SER A 22 18.06 -8.96 3.59
N GLU A 23 17.59 -8.30 4.64
CA GLU A 23 18.39 -8.00 5.85
C GLU A 23 18.55 -9.21 6.76
N ALA A 24 17.73 -10.24 6.59
CA ALA A 24 17.74 -11.44 7.42
C ALA A 24 17.71 -12.71 6.55
N GLU A 25 18.44 -13.74 6.98
CA GLU A 25 18.42 -15.04 6.33
C GLU A 25 17.12 -15.76 6.59
N GLY A 26 16.53 -16.35 5.55
CA GLY A 26 15.30 -17.15 5.65
C GLY A 26 14.00 -16.37 5.75
N MET A 27 14.03 -15.03 5.75
CA MET A 27 12.85 -14.17 5.72
C MET A 27 13.08 -12.96 4.83
N LEU A 28 12.06 -12.41 4.22
CA LEU A 28 12.18 -11.17 3.43
C LEU A 28 11.93 -9.95 4.32
N THR A 29 12.99 -9.17 4.55
CA THR A 29 12.93 -7.86 5.19
C THR A 29 13.87 -6.92 4.45
N ARG A 30 13.35 -5.84 3.91
CA ARG A 30 14.11 -4.88 3.10
C ARG A 30 13.66 -3.46 3.41
N THR A 31 14.25 -2.89 4.45
CA THR A 31 13.90 -1.55 4.90
C THR A 31 14.74 -0.47 4.22
N TYR A 32 14.24 0.73 4.24
CA TYR A 32 14.76 1.90 3.53
C TYR A 32 16.27 2.12 3.73
N LEU A 33 17.00 2.23 2.60
CA LEU A 33 18.43 2.55 2.51
C LEU A 33 19.37 1.60 3.30
N THR A 34 18.96 0.34 3.47
CA THR A 34 19.85 -0.73 3.94
C THR A 34 20.68 -1.31 2.79
N ALA A 35 21.63 -2.18 3.09
CA ALA A 35 22.40 -2.88 2.05
C ALA A 35 21.49 -3.74 1.16
N ALA A 36 20.51 -4.43 1.75
CA ALA A 36 19.51 -5.21 1.02
C ALA A 36 18.68 -4.33 0.07
N HIS A 37 18.23 -3.18 0.56
CA HIS A 37 17.49 -2.20 -0.24
C HIS A 37 18.35 -1.65 -1.40
N SER A 38 19.62 -1.35 -1.16
CA SER A 38 20.53 -0.89 -2.22
C SER A 38 20.79 -1.97 -3.27
N GLY A 39 20.97 -3.24 -2.85
CA GLY A 39 21.13 -4.36 -3.77
C GLY A 39 19.89 -4.60 -4.64
N ALA A 40 18.69 -4.54 -4.04
CA ALA A 40 17.44 -4.62 -4.80
C ALA A 40 17.29 -3.49 -5.82
N ALA A 41 17.64 -2.25 -5.43
CA ALA A 41 17.64 -1.10 -6.32
C ALA A 41 18.59 -1.27 -7.52
N GLU A 42 19.78 -1.82 -7.32
CA GLU A 42 20.72 -2.12 -8.39
C GLU A 42 20.19 -3.19 -9.33
N GLN A 43 19.61 -4.25 -8.78
CA GLN A 43 19.00 -5.34 -9.55
C GLN A 43 17.84 -4.84 -10.41
N LEU A 44 16.94 -4.04 -9.85
CA LEU A 44 15.84 -3.40 -10.61
C LEU A 44 16.40 -2.53 -11.74
N GLY A 45 17.40 -1.68 -11.44
CA GLY A 45 18.05 -0.86 -12.44
C GLY A 45 18.72 -1.67 -13.56
N GLN A 46 19.27 -2.84 -13.26
CA GLN A 46 19.82 -3.75 -14.26
C GLN A 46 18.72 -4.28 -15.18
N TRP A 47 17.64 -4.83 -14.65
CA TRP A 47 16.52 -5.34 -15.47
C TRP A 47 15.87 -4.24 -16.32
N MET A 48 15.73 -3.02 -15.78
CA MET A 48 15.26 -1.88 -16.56
C MET A 48 16.17 -1.58 -17.76
N ARG A 49 17.52 -1.59 -17.57
CA ARG A 49 18.47 -1.39 -18.68
C ARG A 49 18.39 -2.52 -19.71
N GLU A 50 18.30 -3.77 -19.27
CA GLU A 50 18.14 -4.95 -20.14
C GLU A 50 16.84 -4.89 -20.93
N ALA A 51 15.78 -4.29 -20.36
CA ALA A 51 14.53 -4.01 -21.04
C ALA A 51 14.59 -2.81 -22.02
N GLY A 52 15.75 -2.13 -22.13
CA GLY A 52 15.96 -1.02 -23.07
C GLY A 52 15.57 0.36 -22.55
N MET A 53 15.50 0.51 -21.22
CA MET A 53 15.24 1.79 -20.55
C MET A 53 16.55 2.50 -20.19
N SER A 54 16.52 3.84 -20.18
CA SER A 54 17.51 4.65 -19.46
C SER A 54 17.16 4.68 -17.97
N VAL A 55 18.17 4.54 -17.10
CA VAL A 55 17.94 4.37 -15.65
C VAL A 55 18.62 5.47 -14.87
N ARG A 56 17.90 6.06 -13.91
CA ARG A 56 18.42 7.00 -12.91
C ARG A 56 17.95 6.62 -11.51
N ARG A 57 18.66 7.14 -10.52
CA ARG A 57 18.18 7.20 -9.13
C ARG A 57 17.97 8.66 -8.74
N ASP A 58 16.89 8.93 -8.02
CA ASP A 58 16.63 10.26 -7.49
C ASP A 58 17.16 10.42 -6.05
N ALA A 59 16.98 11.61 -5.49
CA ALA A 59 17.45 11.94 -4.16
C ALA A 59 16.70 11.23 -3.02
N ALA A 60 15.50 10.72 -3.27
CA ALA A 60 14.75 9.89 -2.32
C ALA A 60 15.20 8.42 -2.36
N GLY A 61 16.05 8.04 -3.32
CA GLY A 61 16.50 6.66 -3.50
C GLY A 61 15.63 5.85 -4.45
N ASN A 62 14.60 6.45 -5.07
CA ASN A 62 13.79 5.77 -6.07
C ASN A 62 14.64 5.32 -7.26
N VAL A 63 14.26 4.20 -7.87
CA VAL A 63 14.86 3.67 -9.10
C VAL A 63 13.89 3.95 -10.25
N ILE A 64 14.32 4.69 -11.24
CA ILE A 64 13.45 5.15 -12.33
C ILE A 64 14.03 4.72 -13.66
N GLY A 65 13.27 3.90 -14.39
CA GLY A 65 13.57 3.47 -15.75
C GLY A 65 12.67 4.20 -16.75
N ARG A 66 13.24 4.89 -17.72
CA ARG A 66 12.49 5.57 -18.79
C ARG A 66 12.62 4.81 -20.10
N TYR A 67 11.49 4.41 -20.65
CA TYR A 67 11.33 3.88 -22.00
C TYR A 67 10.85 4.98 -22.90
N GLU A 68 11.70 5.42 -23.82
CA GLU A 68 11.44 6.58 -24.66
C GLU A 68 10.25 6.36 -25.60
N GLY A 69 9.50 7.46 -25.82
CA GLY A 69 8.43 7.50 -26.80
C GLY A 69 8.94 7.61 -28.23
N GLN A 70 8.01 7.81 -29.17
CA GLN A 70 8.30 8.03 -30.58
C GLN A 70 9.02 9.36 -30.88
N VAL A 71 8.87 10.34 -29.99
CA VAL A 71 9.51 11.65 -30.08
C VAL A 71 10.29 11.94 -28.81
N ALA A 72 11.36 12.71 -28.93
CA ALA A 72 12.14 13.17 -27.78
C ALA A 72 11.26 14.03 -26.86
N ASP A 73 11.51 13.99 -25.55
CA ASP A 73 10.78 14.74 -24.52
C ASP A 73 9.26 14.54 -24.54
N ALA A 74 8.78 13.40 -25.06
CA ALA A 74 7.38 13.03 -25.02
C ALA A 74 6.85 13.09 -23.56
N PRO A 75 5.58 13.49 -23.35
CA PRO A 75 4.94 13.39 -22.06
C PRO A 75 4.93 11.93 -21.58
N VAL A 76 4.81 11.70 -20.29
CA VAL A 76 5.08 10.41 -19.69
C VAL A 76 3.85 9.79 -19.05
N LEU A 77 3.61 8.50 -19.33
CA LEU A 77 2.78 7.64 -18.52
C LEU A 77 3.66 7.06 -17.41
N LEU A 78 3.35 7.39 -16.17
CA LEU A 78 4.03 6.84 -15.00
C LEU A 78 3.39 5.51 -14.58
N THR A 79 4.21 4.55 -14.20
CA THR A 79 3.79 3.30 -13.57
C THR A 79 4.84 2.87 -12.56
N GLY A 80 4.48 2.04 -11.61
CA GLY A 80 5.43 1.55 -10.61
C GLY A 80 4.73 1.26 -9.30
N SER A 81 5.52 0.90 -8.31
CA SER A 81 5.14 0.67 -6.92
C SER A 81 6.42 0.64 -6.07
N HIS A 82 6.32 0.27 -4.80
CA HIS A 82 7.46 0.25 -3.89
C HIS A 82 8.29 -1.03 -3.98
N PHE A 83 9.55 -0.96 -3.51
CA PHE A 83 10.43 -2.12 -3.40
C PHE A 83 11.01 -2.32 -2.00
N ASP A 84 10.71 -1.45 -1.04
CA ASP A 84 10.86 -1.75 0.38
C ASP A 84 9.79 -2.74 0.84
N THR A 85 9.95 -3.32 2.01
CA THR A 85 9.01 -4.32 2.53
C THR A 85 8.78 -4.13 4.03
N VAL A 86 7.64 -4.63 4.52
CA VAL A 86 7.47 -4.92 5.95
C VAL A 86 8.49 -5.98 6.41
N ARG A 87 8.56 -6.22 7.71
CA ARG A 87 9.37 -7.32 8.26
C ARG A 87 8.70 -8.65 7.98
N ASP A 88 9.49 -9.66 7.56
CA ASP A 88 9.04 -11.01 7.20
C ASP A 88 7.90 -11.00 6.18
N ALA A 89 8.12 -10.26 5.10
CA ALA A 89 7.16 -9.96 4.05
C ALA A 89 6.98 -11.10 3.04
N GLY A 90 5.96 -10.96 2.21
CA GLY A 90 5.81 -11.67 0.94
C GLY A 90 6.70 -11.10 -0.16
N LYS A 91 6.66 -11.72 -1.35
CA LYS A 91 7.57 -11.41 -2.47
C LYS A 91 6.96 -10.45 -3.49
N TYR A 92 5.65 -10.24 -3.44
CA TYR A 92 4.89 -9.60 -4.52
C TYR A 92 4.39 -8.22 -4.15
N ASP A 93 4.20 -7.97 -2.85
CA ASP A 93 3.79 -6.70 -2.29
C ASP A 93 4.72 -5.56 -2.76
N GLY A 94 4.17 -4.57 -3.45
CA GLY A 94 4.89 -3.51 -4.16
C GLY A 94 5.70 -4.01 -5.37
N ASN A 95 6.53 -5.03 -5.17
CA ASN A 95 7.46 -5.52 -6.19
C ASN A 95 6.78 -5.88 -7.52
N LEU A 96 5.56 -6.46 -7.47
CA LEU A 96 4.80 -6.81 -8.68
C LEU A 96 4.59 -5.59 -9.59
N GLY A 97 4.24 -4.43 -9.00
CA GLY A 97 3.99 -3.19 -9.75
C GLY A 97 5.21 -2.60 -10.44
N ILE A 98 6.40 -3.12 -10.14
CA ILE A 98 7.64 -2.77 -10.82
C ILE A 98 8.02 -3.83 -11.84
N LEU A 99 8.01 -5.10 -11.42
CA LEU A 99 8.49 -6.23 -12.24
C LEU A 99 7.62 -6.45 -13.48
N LEU A 100 6.30 -6.33 -13.33
CA LEU A 100 5.35 -6.54 -14.41
C LEU A 100 5.51 -5.52 -15.54
N PRO A 101 5.53 -4.18 -15.29
CA PRO A 101 5.81 -3.21 -16.34
C PRO A 101 7.18 -3.40 -17.00
N ILE A 102 8.23 -3.76 -16.25
CA ILE A 102 9.56 -4.04 -16.84
C ILE A 102 9.49 -5.22 -17.82
N ALA A 103 8.78 -6.31 -17.46
CA ALA A 103 8.61 -7.46 -18.34
C ALA A 103 7.83 -7.11 -19.62
N CYS A 104 6.80 -6.27 -19.52
CA CYS A 104 6.06 -5.78 -20.68
C CYS A 104 6.93 -4.90 -21.59
N ILE A 105 7.72 -3.99 -21.02
CA ILE A 105 8.63 -3.12 -21.76
C ILE A 105 9.72 -3.93 -22.46
N ALA A 106 10.28 -4.95 -21.81
CA ALA A 106 11.26 -5.85 -22.44
C ALA A 106 10.71 -6.50 -23.70
N GLU A 107 9.44 -6.92 -23.68
CA GLU A 107 8.74 -7.47 -24.85
C GLU A 107 8.57 -6.41 -25.94
N TRP A 108 8.06 -5.22 -25.60
CA TRP A 108 7.90 -4.13 -26.57
C TRP A 108 9.23 -3.69 -27.18
N ASN A 109 10.29 -3.61 -26.37
CA ASN A 109 11.62 -3.27 -26.86
C ASN A 109 12.16 -4.30 -27.84
N ARG A 110 11.96 -5.60 -27.57
CA ARG A 110 12.34 -6.69 -28.48
C ARG A 110 11.58 -6.64 -29.80
N GLN A 111 10.32 -6.16 -29.77
CA GLN A 111 9.49 -5.94 -30.96
C GLN A 111 9.78 -4.61 -31.69
N GLY A 112 10.65 -3.77 -31.16
CA GLY A 112 10.89 -2.42 -31.66
C GLY A 112 9.71 -1.46 -31.50
N LYS A 113 8.76 -1.79 -30.62
CA LYS A 113 7.53 -1.01 -30.41
C LYS A 113 7.80 0.24 -29.58
N ARG A 114 7.28 1.39 -30.01
CA ARG A 114 7.32 2.67 -29.31
C ARG A 114 5.94 3.31 -29.32
N PHE A 115 5.63 4.05 -28.26
CA PHE A 115 4.34 4.73 -28.08
C PHE A 115 4.46 6.24 -28.37
N PRO A 116 3.35 6.95 -28.58
CA PRO A 116 3.38 8.41 -28.72
C PRO A 116 3.84 9.16 -27.45
N PHE A 117 3.92 8.46 -26.34
CA PHE A 117 4.37 8.93 -25.02
C PHE A 117 5.53 8.08 -24.52
N ALA A 118 6.27 8.60 -23.58
CA ALA A 118 7.26 7.82 -22.83
C ALA A 118 6.59 7.04 -21.69
N ILE A 119 7.22 5.96 -21.25
CA ILE A 119 6.78 5.23 -20.05
C ILE A 119 7.91 5.30 -19.03
N GLU A 120 7.63 5.75 -17.81
CA GLU A 120 8.57 5.62 -16.70
C GLU A 120 8.06 4.61 -15.68
N VAL A 121 8.91 3.60 -15.41
CA VAL A 121 8.68 2.64 -14.33
C VAL A 121 9.45 3.11 -13.12
N ILE A 122 8.76 3.32 -12.02
CA ILE A 122 9.33 3.81 -10.77
C ILE A 122 9.27 2.72 -9.71
N GLY A 123 10.43 2.30 -9.21
CA GLY A 123 10.52 1.59 -7.93
C GLY A 123 10.64 2.64 -6.83
N PHE A 124 9.56 2.84 -6.06
CA PHE A 124 9.57 3.75 -4.94
C PHE A 124 10.34 3.17 -3.76
N ALA A 125 11.17 4.01 -3.14
CA ALA A 125 12.18 3.55 -2.18
C ALA A 125 11.65 3.23 -0.79
N GLU A 126 10.52 3.82 -0.38
CA GLU A 126 9.94 3.67 0.96
C GLU A 126 8.46 4.02 0.90
N GLU A 127 7.60 3.02 0.99
CA GLU A 127 6.14 3.12 1.11
C GLU A 127 5.68 2.76 2.52
N GLU A 128 6.20 1.67 3.07
CA GLU A 128 5.76 0.95 4.25
C GLU A 128 6.05 1.67 5.58
N GLY A 129 7.02 2.56 5.59
CA GLY A 129 7.35 3.34 6.77
C GLY A 129 7.97 2.55 7.91
N VAL A 130 8.57 1.39 7.65
CA VAL A 130 9.05 0.48 8.68
C VAL A 130 10.19 1.09 9.50
N ARG A 131 11.17 1.69 8.82
CA ARG A 131 12.39 2.19 9.46
C ARG A 131 12.16 3.48 10.25
N PHE A 132 11.47 4.47 9.67
CA PHE A 132 11.34 5.81 10.25
C PHE A 132 9.92 6.19 10.67
N LYS A 133 8.97 5.27 10.61
CA LYS A 133 7.56 5.53 10.90
C LYS A 133 6.98 6.68 10.05
N ALA A 134 7.38 6.70 8.78
CA ALA A 134 6.95 7.68 7.78
C ALA A 134 6.78 6.96 6.44
N THR A 135 5.57 6.98 5.91
CA THR A 135 5.14 6.22 4.72
C THR A 135 5.18 7.06 3.46
N LEU A 136 5.21 6.40 2.29
CA LEU A 136 5.10 7.02 0.97
C LEU A 136 6.24 8.01 0.66
N LEU A 137 7.43 7.83 1.24
CA LEU A 137 8.50 8.82 1.11
C LEU A 137 8.98 8.98 -0.34
N GLY A 138 9.10 7.85 -1.05
CA GLY A 138 9.53 7.83 -2.44
C GLY A 138 8.54 8.55 -3.36
N SER A 139 7.27 8.20 -3.28
CA SER A 139 6.21 8.79 -4.10
C SER A 139 5.90 10.24 -3.71
N ARG A 140 5.97 10.61 -2.42
CA ARG A 140 5.86 12.01 -2.00
C ARG A 140 6.98 12.89 -2.56
N ALA A 141 8.21 12.38 -2.66
CA ALA A 141 9.29 13.11 -3.30
C ALA A 141 8.99 13.33 -4.79
N CYS A 142 8.52 12.31 -5.51
CA CYS A 142 8.09 12.44 -6.91
C CYS A 142 6.90 13.41 -7.08
N ALA A 143 5.99 13.45 -6.12
CA ALA A 143 4.84 14.35 -6.13
C ALA A 143 5.15 15.79 -5.65
N GLY A 144 6.37 16.07 -5.17
CA GLY A 144 6.73 17.36 -4.58
C GLY A 144 6.05 17.67 -3.24
N THR A 145 5.58 16.64 -2.55
CA THR A 145 4.86 16.73 -1.27
C THR A 145 5.64 16.11 -0.10
N PHE A 146 6.94 15.94 -0.26
CA PHE A 146 7.80 15.39 0.79
C PHE A 146 7.86 16.32 2.00
N ASP A 147 7.55 15.76 3.19
CA ASP A 147 7.63 16.50 4.44
C ASP A 147 9.06 16.42 5.01
N ASN A 148 9.77 17.54 4.94
CA ASN A 148 11.15 17.63 5.44
C ASN A 148 11.28 17.38 6.96
N SER A 149 10.20 17.45 7.73
CA SER A 149 10.24 17.15 9.18
C SER A 149 10.58 15.69 9.46
N VAL A 150 10.29 14.77 8.51
CA VAL A 150 10.62 13.35 8.65
C VAL A 150 12.13 13.08 8.63
N LEU A 151 12.94 13.99 8.07
CA LEU A 151 14.39 13.85 7.99
C LEU A 151 15.07 13.79 9.36
N ASP A 152 14.42 14.31 10.39
CA ASP A 152 14.93 14.31 11.77
C ASP A 152 14.37 13.15 12.62
N LYS A 153 13.48 12.31 12.04
CA LYS A 153 13.04 11.07 12.67
C LYS A 153 14.21 10.09 12.78
N VAL A 154 14.25 9.35 13.89
CA VAL A 154 15.31 8.38 14.17
C VAL A 154 14.80 6.96 14.01
N ASP A 155 15.69 6.09 13.52
CA ASP A 155 15.46 4.66 13.48
C ASP A 155 15.75 3.97 14.83
N ASP A 156 15.57 2.65 14.88
CA ASP A 156 15.82 1.85 16.09
C ASP A 156 17.31 1.86 16.54
N GLN A 157 18.23 2.35 15.68
CA GLN A 157 19.66 2.50 15.97
C GLN A 157 20.04 3.92 16.42
N GLY A 158 19.05 4.82 16.51
CA GLY A 158 19.24 6.23 16.87
C GLY A 158 19.82 7.09 15.75
N GLN A 159 19.83 6.63 14.50
CA GLN A 159 20.27 7.38 13.33
C GLN A 159 19.10 8.18 12.76
N THR A 160 19.30 9.46 12.46
CA THR A 160 18.29 10.25 11.74
C THR A 160 18.20 9.81 10.28
N MET A 161 17.03 10.00 9.66
CA MET A 161 16.85 9.73 8.23
C MET A 161 17.88 10.51 7.39
N ARG A 162 18.14 11.77 7.73
CA ARG A 162 19.17 12.61 7.09
C ARG A 162 20.55 11.98 7.12
N GLN A 163 20.94 11.41 8.26
CA GLN A 163 22.25 10.72 8.41
C GLN A 163 22.30 9.47 7.54
N VAL A 164 21.23 8.69 7.54
CA VAL A 164 21.14 7.45 6.73
C VAL A 164 21.17 7.77 5.23
N MET A 165 20.43 8.79 4.77
CA MET A 165 20.48 9.26 3.38
C MET A 165 21.90 9.66 2.98
N HIS A 166 22.57 10.47 3.81
CA HIS A 166 23.95 10.91 3.54
C HIS A 166 24.90 9.72 3.47
N ALA A 167 24.79 8.76 4.39
CA ALA A 167 25.63 7.56 4.40
C ALA A 167 25.41 6.68 3.16
N ALA A 168 24.18 6.66 2.62
CA ALA A 168 23.83 5.98 1.38
C ALA A 168 24.18 6.78 0.10
N GLY A 169 24.80 7.97 0.24
CA GLY A 169 25.25 8.80 -0.88
C GLY A 169 24.17 9.74 -1.44
N PHE A 170 23.05 9.91 -0.75
CA PHE A 170 21.98 10.84 -1.14
C PHE A 170 22.08 12.15 -0.36
N ASN A 171 21.84 13.26 -1.06
CA ASN A 171 21.75 14.58 -0.45
C ASN A 171 20.28 14.98 -0.26
N SER A 172 19.83 15.09 0.99
CA SER A 172 18.47 15.47 1.32
C SER A 172 18.06 16.88 0.82
N GLN A 173 19.03 17.74 0.47
CA GLN A 173 18.76 19.06 -0.13
C GLN A 173 18.31 18.94 -1.59
N ASP A 174 18.54 17.81 -2.24
CA ASP A 174 18.15 17.56 -3.63
C ASP A 174 16.76 16.90 -3.76
N LEU A 175 16.07 16.63 -2.65
CA LEU A 175 14.74 15.99 -2.64
C LEU A 175 13.71 16.74 -3.51
N GLU A 176 13.74 18.06 -3.50
CA GLU A 176 12.85 18.89 -4.34
C GLU A 176 13.03 18.63 -5.85
N ARG A 177 14.22 18.17 -6.25
CA ARG A 177 14.53 17.84 -7.65
C ARG A 177 13.95 16.52 -8.12
N ALA A 178 13.44 15.69 -7.19
CA ALA A 178 12.76 14.45 -7.52
C ALA A 178 11.34 14.70 -8.06
N ALA A 179 10.77 15.88 -7.80
CA ALA A 179 9.41 16.23 -8.17
C ALA A 179 9.21 16.29 -9.68
N TYR A 180 8.15 15.65 -10.15
CA TYR A 180 7.71 15.73 -11.54
C TYR A 180 6.94 17.02 -11.80
N ALA A 181 7.15 17.60 -12.97
CA ALA A 181 6.32 18.69 -13.47
C ALA A 181 4.97 18.12 -13.94
N ARG A 182 3.87 18.57 -13.33
CA ARG A 182 2.52 18.05 -13.58
C ARG A 182 2.15 17.99 -15.06
N GLU A 183 2.51 19.00 -15.81
CA GLU A 183 2.23 19.14 -17.25
C GLU A 183 2.97 18.12 -18.13
N LYS A 184 3.95 17.41 -17.56
CA LYS A 184 4.67 16.34 -18.25
C LYS A 184 4.10 14.97 -18.00
N VAL A 185 3.23 14.81 -16.99
CA VAL A 185 2.66 13.53 -16.56
C VAL A 185 1.27 13.37 -17.14
N LEU A 186 1.05 12.33 -17.91
CA LEU A 186 -0.25 12.01 -18.51
C LEU A 186 -1.20 11.35 -17.50
N ALA A 187 -0.67 10.41 -16.75
CA ALA A 187 -1.36 9.66 -15.70
C ALA A 187 -0.34 8.82 -14.90
N PHE A 188 -0.76 8.29 -13.78
CA PHE A 188 -0.05 7.23 -13.06
C PHE A 188 -0.95 6.00 -12.95
N VAL A 189 -0.40 4.82 -13.25
CA VAL A 189 -1.10 3.56 -13.09
C VAL A 189 -0.25 2.58 -12.26
N GLU A 190 -0.84 1.99 -11.24
CA GLU A 190 -0.17 1.05 -10.35
C GLU A 190 -0.79 -0.34 -10.48
N VAL A 191 0.03 -1.36 -10.76
CA VAL A 191 -0.37 -2.75 -10.66
C VAL A 191 0.04 -3.24 -9.29
N HIS A 192 -0.87 -3.86 -8.56
CA HIS A 192 -0.58 -4.33 -7.21
C HIS A 192 -1.31 -5.63 -6.92
N ILE A 193 -0.81 -6.46 -6.02
CA ILE A 193 -1.62 -7.55 -5.48
C ILE A 193 -2.79 -6.99 -4.68
N GLU A 194 -3.91 -7.72 -4.64
CA GLU A 194 -5.11 -7.27 -3.92
C GLU A 194 -4.89 -7.10 -2.41
N GLN A 195 -3.98 -7.89 -1.83
CA GLN A 195 -3.78 -8.01 -0.38
C GLN A 195 -5.08 -8.38 0.35
N GLY A 196 -5.96 -9.10 -0.32
CA GLY A 196 -7.28 -9.45 0.16
C GLY A 196 -7.85 -10.68 -0.55
N PRO A 197 -8.97 -11.22 -0.08
CA PRO A 197 -9.53 -12.48 -0.54
C PRO A 197 -10.59 -12.36 -1.65
N VAL A 198 -10.99 -11.14 -2.07
CA VAL A 198 -12.20 -10.96 -2.90
C VAL A 198 -12.02 -11.57 -4.29
N LEU A 199 -10.91 -11.28 -4.96
CA LEU A 199 -10.64 -11.85 -6.29
C LEU A 199 -10.47 -13.37 -6.23
N LEU A 200 -9.90 -13.87 -5.12
CA LEU A 200 -9.77 -15.31 -4.89
C LEU A 200 -11.14 -15.98 -4.70
N ASP A 201 -12.00 -15.42 -3.86
CA ASP A 201 -13.35 -15.92 -3.59
C ASP A 201 -14.22 -15.92 -4.87
N GLU A 202 -14.11 -14.87 -5.67
CA GLU A 202 -14.82 -14.73 -6.93
C GLU A 202 -14.14 -15.46 -8.11
N SER A 203 -12.98 -16.09 -7.90
CA SER A 203 -12.18 -16.80 -8.92
C SER A 203 -11.80 -15.89 -10.11
N LEU A 204 -11.52 -14.62 -9.85
CA LEU A 204 -11.11 -13.62 -10.84
C LEU A 204 -9.60 -13.35 -10.72
N PRO A 205 -8.87 -13.26 -11.84
CA PRO A 205 -7.42 -13.03 -11.82
C PRO A 205 -7.06 -11.56 -11.54
N VAL A 206 -7.90 -10.62 -11.94
CA VAL A 206 -7.66 -9.18 -11.84
C VAL A 206 -8.94 -8.40 -11.55
N GLY A 207 -8.79 -7.18 -11.02
CA GLY A 207 -9.87 -6.25 -10.78
C GLY A 207 -9.46 -4.78 -10.93
N VAL A 208 -10.42 -3.90 -11.26
CA VAL A 208 -10.21 -2.45 -11.35
C VAL A 208 -10.43 -1.83 -9.98
N VAL A 209 -9.46 -1.05 -9.50
CA VAL A 209 -9.58 -0.35 -8.22
C VAL A 209 -10.39 0.93 -8.39
N THR A 210 -11.41 1.11 -7.56
CA THR A 210 -12.29 2.29 -7.60
C THR A 210 -11.71 3.48 -6.83
N ALA A 211 -11.13 3.19 -5.66
CA ALA A 211 -10.46 4.17 -4.80
C ALA A 211 -9.49 3.48 -3.86
N ILE A 212 -8.53 4.24 -3.34
CA ILE A 212 -7.71 3.86 -2.21
C ILE A 212 -8.38 4.41 -0.96
N SER A 213 -8.74 3.53 -0.03
CA SER A 213 -9.54 3.89 1.14
C SER A 213 -8.81 4.86 2.07
N GLY A 214 -9.55 5.84 2.57
CA GLY A 214 -9.10 6.66 3.68
C GLY A 214 -9.11 5.84 4.98
N ALA A 215 -8.27 6.22 5.94
CA ALA A 215 -8.12 5.53 7.22
C ALA A 215 -8.10 6.52 8.40
N THR A 216 -8.78 6.16 9.49
CA THR A 216 -8.67 6.87 10.77
C THR A 216 -8.38 5.85 11.86
N ARG A 217 -7.30 6.08 12.64
CA ARG A 217 -6.87 5.19 13.70
C ARG A 217 -6.84 5.87 15.04
N PHE A 218 -7.21 5.13 16.07
CA PHE A 218 -7.15 5.57 17.45
C PHE A 218 -6.43 4.57 18.33
N LEU A 219 -5.74 5.08 19.35
CA LEU A 219 -5.32 4.36 20.55
C LEU A 219 -6.22 4.79 21.69
N VAL A 220 -6.89 3.82 22.31
CA VAL A 220 -7.85 4.09 23.38
C VAL A 220 -7.42 3.41 24.67
N GLN A 221 -7.46 4.18 25.78
CA GLN A 221 -7.30 3.64 27.12
C GLN A 221 -8.62 3.77 27.88
N ALA A 222 -9.19 2.64 28.30
CA ALA A 222 -10.33 2.59 29.19
C ALA A 222 -9.83 2.43 30.63
N THR A 223 -10.32 3.30 31.53
CA THR A 223 -9.97 3.29 32.97
C THR A 223 -11.23 3.15 33.81
N GLY A 224 -11.34 2.01 34.47
CA GLY A 224 -12.43 1.62 35.36
C GLY A 224 -11.95 1.52 36.82
N LEU A 225 -12.41 0.49 37.53
CA LEU A 225 -12.02 0.21 38.91
C LEU A 225 -11.74 -1.28 39.09
N ALA A 226 -10.50 -1.60 39.41
CA ALA A 226 -10.12 -2.96 39.75
C ALA A 226 -10.78 -3.43 41.05
N GLY A 227 -11.17 -4.69 41.14
CA GLY A 227 -11.80 -5.24 42.33
C GLY A 227 -11.80 -6.77 42.32
N HIS A 228 -12.08 -7.37 43.45
CA HIS A 228 -12.14 -8.80 43.58
C HIS A 228 -13.34 -9.37 42.81
N ALA A 229 -13.10 -10.31 41.90
CA ALA A 229 -14.12 -10.82 40.98
C ALA A 229 -15.30 -11.48 41.67
N GLY A 230 -15.10 -12.08 42.82
CA GLY A 230 -16.16 -12.75 43.61
C GLY A 230 -16.93 -11.85 44.58
N THR A 231 -16.38 -10.68 44.94
CA THR A 231 -17.00 -9.82 45.97
C THR A 231 -17.60 -8.53 45.46
N VAL A 232 -17.23 -8.09 44.24
CA VAL A 232 -17.81 -6.90 43.60
C VAL A 232 -19.05 -7.30 42.82
N PRO A 233 -20.28 -6.86 43.26
CA PRO A 233 -21.52 -7.18 42.54
C PRO A 233 -21.50 -6.62 41.12
N MET A 234 -22.17 -7.32 40.17
CA MET A 234 -22.20 -6.91 38.75
C MET A 234 -22.63 -5.48 38.52
N THR A 235 -23.61 -4.98 39.27
CA THR A 235 -24.16 -3.62 39.17
C THR A 235 -23.22 -2.51 39.64
N LEU A 236 -22.21 -2.86 40.46
CA LEU A 236 -21.22 -1.90 40.98
C LEU A 236 -19.89 -1.93 40.23
N ARG A 237 -19.72 -2.84 39.27
CA ARG A 237 -18.48 -2.96 38.50
C ARG A 237 -18.28 -1.77 37.57
N ARG A 238 -16.99 -1.36 37.47
CA ARG A 238 -16.49 -0.44 36.46
C ARG A 238 -15.43 -1.18 35.65
N ASP A 239 -15.88 -2.13 34.85
CA ASP A 239 -15.05 -3.10 34.18
C ASP A 239 -14.54 -2.52 32.85
N ALA A 240 -13.24 -2.23 32.79
CA ALA A 240 -12.59 -1.64 31.61
C ALA A 240 -12.54 -2.62 30.42
N ALA A 241 -12.34 -3.93 30.67
CA ALA A 241 -12.28 -4.91 29.61
C ALA A 241 -13.65 -5.12 28.96
N MET A 242 -14.71 -5.20 29.76
CA MET A 242 -16.07 -5.33 29.22
C MET A 242 -16.52 -4.05 28.48
N THR A 243 -15.98 -2.89 28.88
CA THR A 243 -16.18 -1.65 28.14
C THR A 243 -15.52 -1.70 26.75
N ALA A 244 -14.28 -2.13 26.70
CA ALA A 244 -13.54 -2.29 25.43
C ALA A 244 -14.19 -3.35 24.52
N ALA A 245 -14.64 -4.48 25.07
CA ALA A 245 -15.34 -5.53 24.32
C ALA A 245 -16.65 -5.02 23.70
N GLU A 246 -17.45 -4.27 24.44
CA GLU A 246 -18.70 -3.70 23.93
C GLU A 246 -18.45 -2.65 22.84
N ILE A 247 -17.42 -1.82 23.00
CA ILE A 247 -16.99 -0.87 21.96
C ILE A 247 -16.58 -1.66 20.70
N GLY A 248 -15.79 -2.72 20.83
CA GLY A 248 -15.38 -3.56 19.69
C GLY A 248 -16.57 -4.14 18.93
N LEU A 249 -17.54 -4.73 19.62
CA LEU A 249 -18.77 -5.23 19.00
C LEU A 249 -19.63 -4.12 18.37
N THR A 250 -19.58 -2.91 18.92
CA THR A 250 -20.27 -1.75 18.36
C THR A 250 -19.61 -1.30 17.04
N ILE A 251 -18.28 -1.31 16.98
CA ILE A 251 -17.53 -1.01 15.75
C ILE A 251 -17.85 -2.03 14.67
N GLU A 252 -17.77 -3.33 15.00
CA GLU A 252 -18.13 -4.41 14.08
C GLU A 252 -19.53 -4.25 13.52
N LYS A 253 -20.52 -4.02 14.39
CA LYS A 253 -21.90 -3.81 13.99
C LYS A 253 -22.07 -2.57 13.10
N ARG A 254 -21.38 -1.45 13.43
CA ARG A 254 -21.48 -0.20 12.68
C ARG A 254 -20.89 -0.32 11.27
N CYS A 255 -19.82 -1.06 11.13
CA CYS A 255 -19.14 -1.22 9.86
C CYS A 255 -19.72 -2.35 9.00
N SER A 256 -20.42 -3.32 9.61
CA SER A 256 -21.03 -4.42 8.86
C SER A 256 -22.16 -3.96 7.94
N GLY A 257 -22.21 -4.53 6.75
CA GLY A 257 -23.30 -4.31 5.78
C GLY A 257 -23.22 -3.00 5.00
N ILE A 258 -22.15 -2.22 5.14
CA ILE A 258 -21.88 -1.03 4.32
C ILE A 258 -20.71 -1.38 3.38
N PRO A 259 -20.94 -1.47 2.06
CA PRO A 259 -19.89 -1.76 1.10
C PRO A 259 -18.73 -0.78 1.22
N GLY A 260 -17.47 -1.29 1.20
CA GLY A 260 -16.27 -0.48 1.27
C GLY A 260 -15.95 0.13 2.65
N LEU A 261 -16.79 -0.11 3.68
CA LEU A 261 -16.50 0.31 5.06
C LEU A 261 -16.03 -0.88 5.88
N VAL A 262 -14.87 -0.75 6.53
CA VAL A 262 -14.34 -1.74 7.47
C VAL A 262 -13.93 -1.09 8.79
N GLY A 263 -14.08 -1.82 9.90
CA GLY A 263 -13.70 -1.35 11.22
C GLY A 263 -13.11 -2.48 12.05
N THR A 264 -11.92 -2.26 12.64
CA THR A 264 -11.16 -3.31 13.31
C THR A 264 -10.64 -2.83 14.66
N VAL A 265 -10.72 -3.71 15.67
CA VAL A 265 -9.94 -3.61 16.91
C VAL A 265 -8.73 -4.53 16.78
N GLY A 266 -7.60 -4.00 16.32
CA GLY A 266 -6.42 -4.81 16.00
C GLY A 266 -5.63 -5.27 17.22
N GLN A 267 -5.66 -4.49 18.30
CA GLN A 267 -5.03 -4.81 19.58
C GLN A 267 -6.03 -4.61 20.72
N LEU A 268 -6.04 -5.53 21.66
CA LEU A 268 -6.82 -5.43 22.89
C LEU A 268 -6.01 -6.05 24.04
N ALA A 269 -5.62 -5.24 24.99
CA ALA A 269 -4.83 -5.65 26.14
C ALA A 269 -5.50 -5.26 27.46
N VAL A 270 -5.34 -6.12 28.47
CA VAL A 270 -5.75 -5.87 29.86
C VAL A 270 -4.49 -5.88 30.74
N PRO A 271 -3.81 -4.73 30.87
CA PRO A 271 -2.60 -4.62 31.68
C PRO A 271 -2.88 -5.01 33.15
N ASN A 272 -1.98 -5.82 33.72
CA ASN A 272 -2.09 -6.30 35.12
C ASN A 272 -3.41 -7.10 35.41
N GLY A 273 -4.01 -7.71 34.38
CA GLY A 273 -5.19 -8.55 34.53
C GLY A 273 -4.88 -9.86 35.29
N ALA A 274 -5.84 -10.33 36.07
CA ALA A 274 -5.78 -11.63 36.71
C ALA A 274 -7.16 -12.30 36.69
N ALA A 275 -7.20 -13.61 36.73
CA ALA A 275 -8.44 -14.41 36.61
C ALA A 275 -9.53 -14.06 37.66
N ASN A 276 -9.12 -13.58 38.82
CA ASN A 276 -9.99 -13.22 39.93
C ASN A 276 -10.08 -11.73 40.23
N VAL A 277 -9.75 -10.87 39.26
CA VAL A 277 -9.78 -9.42 39.37
C VAL A 277 -10.65 -8.81 38.26
N VAL A 278 -11.59 -7.92 38.64
CA VAL A 278 -12.30 -7.08 37.67
C VAL A 278 -11.30 -6.12 37.03
N PRO A 279 -11.16 -6.09 35.69
CA PRO A 279 -10.16 -5.24 35.02
C PRO A 279 -10.37 -3.76 35.27
N GLY A 280 -9.37 -3.09 35.88
CA GLY A 280 -9.37 -1.64 36.09
C GLY A 280 -8.85 -0.84 34.90
N LYS A 281 -8.19 -1.50 33.95
CA LYS A 281 -7.62 -0.87 32.75
C LYS A 281 -7.72 -1.78 31.54
N ALA A 282 -8.05 -1.23 30.38
CA ALA A 282 -7.89 -1.87 29.09
C ALA A 282 -7.29 -0.87 28.10
N VAL A 283 -6.48 -1.35 27.16
CA VAL A 283 -5.89 -0.56 26.07
C VAL A 283 -6.19 -1.25 24.76
N PHE A 284 -6.70 -0.53 23.78
CA PHE A 284 -7.05 -1.11 22.48
C PHE A 284 -6.88 -0.09 21.36
N THR A 285 -6.71 -0.61 20.14
CA THR A 285 -6.64 0.21 18.92
C THR A 285 -7.93 0.12 18.13
N ILE A 286 -8.23 1.17 17.37
CA ILE A 286 -9.34 1.21 16.42
C ILE A 286 -8.75 1.61 15.07
N ASP A 287 -9.13 0.93 13.99
CA ASP A 287 -8.83 1.26 12.60
C ASP A 287 -10.15 1.25 11.82
N ILE A 288 -10.56 2.40 11.29
CA ILE A 288 -11.77 2.54 10.45
C ILE A 288 -11.34 3.03 9.09
N ARG A 289 -11.73 2.30 8.05
CA ARG A 289 -11.41 2.63 6.65
C ARG A 289 -12.65 2.62 5.80
N ALA A 290 -12.70 3.53 4.82
CA ALA A 290 -13.76 3.54 3.81
C ALA A 290 -13.25 4.08 2.47
N GLU A 291 -13.93 3.68 1.41
CA GLU A 291 -13.69 4.13 0.02
C GLU A 291 -13.87 5.65 -0.14
N THR A 292 -14.73 6.27 0.66
CA THR A 292 -14.95 7.73 0.66
C THR A 292 -14.79 8.31 2.06
N ASP A 293 -14.31 9.55 2.13
CA ASP A 293 -14.13 10.24 3.40
C ASP A 293 -15.45 10.48 4.12
N ASP A 294 -16.53 10.82 3.41
CA ASP A 294 -17.85 11.03 4.02
C ASP A 294 -18.35 9.79 4.78
N VAL A 295 -18.23 8.61 4.19
CA VAL A 295 -18.62 7.34 4.82
C VAL A 295 -17.72 7.03 6.02
N ARG A 296 -16.41 7.27 5.89
CA ARG A 296 -15.44 7.04 6.97
C ARG A 296 -15.73 7.97 8.15
N GLU A 297 -15.88 9.28 7.90
CA GLU A 297 -16.11 10.28 8.93
C GLU A 297 -17.45 10.08 9.64
N ALA A 298 -18.49 9.73 8.91
CA ALA A 298 -19.77 9.36 9.51
C ALA A 298 -19.64 8.16 10.44
N ALA A 299 -18.92 7.11 10.02
CA ALA A 299 -18.68 5.94 10.86
C ALA A 299 -17.85 6.26 12.10
N VAL A 300 -16.79 7.08 11.94
CA VAL A 300 -15.95 7.55 13.05
C VAL A 300 -16.78 8.33 14.07
N ASN A 301 -17.61 9.26 13.62
CA ASN A 301 -18.47 10.06 14.50
C ASN A 301 -19.48 9.19 15.27
N ASP A 302 -20.14 8.25 14.60
CA ASP A 302 -21.08 7.32 15.23
C ASP A 302 -20.37 6.45 16.28
N VAL A 303 -19.17 5.95 15.98
CA VAL A 303 -18.37 5.14 16.92
C VAL A 303 -17.94 5.99 18.13
N LEU A 304 -17.45 7.20 17.93
CA LEU A 304 -17.06 8.08 19.03
C LEU A 304 -18.26 8.45 19.93
N GLN A 305 -19.43 8.70 19.36
CA GLN A 305 -20.65 8.92 20.13
C GLN A 305 -21.03 7.67 20.94
N ALA A 306 -21.05 6.50 20.32
CA ALA A 306 -21.37 5.24 21.01
C ALA A 306 -20.35 4.95 22.15
N MET A 307 -19.08 5.25 21.93
CA MET A 307 -18.05 5.12 22.97
C MET A 307 -18.34 6.01 24.19
N GLN A 308 -18.81 7.24 23.99
CA GLN A 308 -19.23 8.13 25.07
C GLN A 308 -20.43 7.57 25.83
N GLU A 309 -21.43 7.05 25.15
CA GLU A 309 -22.64 6.46 25.76
C GLU A 309 -22.30 5.19 26.57
N ILE A 310 -21.45 4.31 26.01
CA ILE A 310 -20.97 3.09 26.69
C ILE A 310 -20.13 3.46 27.91
N SER A 311 -19.22 4.42 27.80
CA SER A 311 -18.37 4.96 28.86
C SER A 311 -19.22 5.45 30.03
N ALA A 312 -20.20 6.33 29.75
CA ALA A 312 -21.09 6.88 30.76
C ALA A 312 -21.91 5.80 31.49
N ARG A 313 -22.52 4.88 30.74
CA ARG A 313 -23.34 3.80 31.29
C ARG A 313 -22.52 2.82 32.14
N ARG A 314 -21.31 2.50 31.72
CA ARG A 314 -20.39 1.61 32.45
C ARG A 314 -19.56 2.31 33.52
N ARG A 315 -19.63 3.64 33.60
CA ARG A 315 -18.85 4.47 34.53
C ARG A 315 -17.34 4.24 34.42
N VAL A 316 -16.86 4.08 33.19
CA VAL A 316 -15.45 3.86 32.81
C VAL A 316 -15.01 5.07 31.99
N SER A 317 -13.92 5.73 32.36
CA SER A 317 -13.40 6.84 31.57
C SER A 317 -12.60 6.34 30.36
N LEU A 318 -12.68 7.09 29.25
CA LEU A 318 -11.91 6.81 28.04
C LEU A 318 -10.94 7.97 27.77
N ASP A 319 -9.69 7.62 27.50
CA ASP A 319 -8.70 8.51 26.90
C ASP A 319 -8.53 8.05 25.43
N ILE A 320 -8.88 8.92 24.48
CA ILE A 320 -8.95 8.61 23.07
C ILE A 320 -7.95 9.47 22.32
N ASN A 321 -6.92 8.85 21.78
CA ASN A 321 -5.88 9.52 21.02
C ASN A 321 -5.96 9.10 19.53
N LYS A 322 -6.22 10.08 18.62
CA LYS A 322 -6.15 9.84 17.18
C LYS A 322 -4.67 9.74 16.78
N THR A 323 -4.27 8.57 16.29
CA THR A 323 -2.86 8.25 15.96
C THR A 323 -2.57 8.37 14.48
N HIS A 324 -3.61 8.29 13.62
CA HIS A 324 -3.45 8.38 12.17
C HIS A 324 -4.73 8.88 11.52
N GLU A 325 -4.55 9.66 10.44
CA GLU A 325 -5.63 10.05 9.54
C GLU A 325 -5.06 10.20 8.13
N ALA A 326 -5.71 9.58 7.16
CA ALA A 326 -5.43 9.72 5.74
C ALA A 326 -6.75 9.79 4.97
N SER A 327 -6.84 10.73 4.04
CA SER A 327 -7.99 10.84 3.15
C SER A 327 -8.00 9.73 2.11
N SER A 328 -9.20 9.38 1.65
CA SER A 328 -9.37 8.50 0.49
C SER A 328 -8.91 9.18 -0.80
N VAL A 329 -8.45 8.36 -1.74
CA VAL A 329 -8.05 8.84 -3.07
C VAL A 329 -8.87 8.09 -4.12
N PRO A 330 -9.83 8.74 -4.79
CA PRO A 330 -10.58 8.12 -5.86
C PRO A 330 -9.68 7.88 -7.07
N CYS A 331 -9.77 6.70 -7.68
CA CYS A 331 -9.18 6.44 -8.98
C CYS A 331 -9.95 7.19 -10.08
N ALA A 332 -9.22 7.74 -11.05
CA ALA A 332 -9.84 8.52 -12.13
C ALA A 332 -10.75 7.64 -13.01
N GLY A 333 -12.01 8.02 -13.17
CA GLY A 333 -13.01 7.21 -13.87
C GLY A 333 -12.64 6.88 -15.33
N TRP A 334 -11.96 7.79 -16.03
CA TRP A 334 -11.51 7.56 -17.40
C TRP A 334 -10.40 6.52 -17.51
N LEU A 335 -9.53 6.42 -16.49
CA LEU A 335 -8.51 5.37 -16.41
C LEU A 335 -9.11 4.03 -16.01
N GLN A 336 -10.05 4.03 -15.05
CA GLN A 336 -10.82 2.84 -14.69
C GLN A 336 -11.54 2.26 -15.92
N GLN A 337 -12.14 3.11 -16.75
CA GLN A 337 -12.80 2.71 -17.99
C GLN A 337 -11.82 2.01 -18.95
N GLN A 338 -10.62 2.55 -19.14
CA GLN A 338 -9.62 1.94 -20.03
C GLN A 338 -9.10 0.61 -19.49
N PHE A 339 -8.93 0.45 -18.16
CA PHE A 339 -8.64 -0.85 -17.56
C PHE A 339 -9.81 -1.84 -17.76
N ALA A 340 -11.05 -1.38 -17.56
CA ALA A 340 -12.24 -2.21 -17.79
C ALA A 340 -12.33 -2.71 -19.25
N GLU A 341 -12.02 -1.86 -20.21
CA GLU A 341 -11.94 -2.23 -21.63
C GLU A 341 -10.84 -3.27 -21.89
N ALA A 342 -9.66 -3.10 -21.27
CA ALA A 342 -8.54 -4.06 -21.39
C ALA A 342 -8.89 -5.42 -20.79
N ILE A 343 -9.52 -5.47 -19.61
CA ILE A 343 -9.98 -6.69 -18.93
C ILE A 343 -11.02 -7.41 -19.80
N THR A 344 -12.04 -6.67 -20.25
CA THR A 344 -13.12 -7.23 -21.09
C THR A 344 -12.58 -7.78 -22.40
N ALA A 345 -11.66 -7.06 -23.05
CA ALA A 345 -11.01 -7.50 -24.29
C ALA A 345 -10.11 -8.75 -24.10
N SER A 346 -9.72 -9.04 -22.85
CA SER A 346 -9.01 -10.28 -22.49
C SER A 346 -9.96 -11.44 -22.13
N GLY A 347 -11.29 -11.24 -22.26
CA GLY A 347 -12.30 -12.26 -21.97
C GLY A 347 -12.53 -12.52 -20.48
N ILE A 348 -12.12 -11.60 -19.62
CA ILE A 348 -12.22 -11.72 -18.16
C ILE A 348 -13.46 -10.97 -17.68
N PRO A 349 -14.26 -11.54 -16.75
CA PRO A 349 -15.36 -10.84 -16.12
C PRO A 349 -14.88 -9.60 -15.36
N LEU A 350 -15.57 -8.49 -15.52
CA LEU A 350 -15.19 -7.22 -14.91
C LEU A 350 -15.57 -7.17 -13.44
N ARG A 351 -14.62 -6.78 -12.59
CA ARG A 351 -14.80 -6.55 -11.16
C ARG A 351 -14.22 -5.19 -10.77
N TYR A 352 -15.02 -4.38 -10.08
CA TYR A 352 -14.58 -3.16 -9.42
C TYR A 352 -14.54 -3.39 -7.91
N LEU A 353 -13.48 -2.93 -7.25
CA LEU A 353 -13.30 -3.06 -5.80
C LEU A 353 -12.41 -1.94 -5.26
N PRO A 354 -12.63 -1.45 -4.02
CA PRO A 354 -11.73 -0.48 -3.41
C PRO A 354 -10.46 -1.16 -2.90
N SER A 355 -9.37 -0.40 -2.78
CA SER A 355 -8.22 -0.81 -1.98
C SER A 355 -8.46 -0.48 -0.51
N GLY A 356 -8.30 -1.47 0.35
CA GLY A 356 -8.26 -1.27 1.80
C GLY A 356 -6.89 -0.85 2.33
N ALA A 357 -5.83 -1.01 1.53
CA ALA A 357 -4.44 -0.65 1.85
C ALA A 357 -4.07 0.73 1.30
N GLY A 358 -2.99 1.34 1.82
CA GLY A 358 -2.36 2.51 1.21
C GLY A 358 -1.47 2.08 0.02
N HIS A 359 -1.21 3.00 -0.91
CA HIS A 359 -0.37 2.76 -2.09
C HIS A 359 0.31 4.04 -2.52
N ASP A 360 1.38 3.94 -3.29
CA ASP A 360 2.13 5.08 -3.82
C ASP A 360 1.25 6.01 -4.68
N ALA A 361 0.23 5.46 -5.33
CA ALA A 361 -0.77 6.22 -6.07
C ALA A 361 -1.43 7.32 -5.21
N MET A 362 -1.56 7.15 -3.88
CA MET A 362 -2.10 8.19 -2.99
C MET A 362 -1.27 9.48 -3.02
N ALA A 363 0.04 9.35 -3.05
CA ALA A 363 0.93 10.52 -3.10
C ALA A 363 0.97 11.12 -4.52
N ILE A 364 1.05 10.27 -5.54
CA ILE A 364 1.12 10.71 -6.95
C ILE A 364 -0.18 11.40 -7.40
N ALA A 365 -1.33 11.10 -6.77
CA ALA A 365 -2.60 11.78 -7.02
C ALA A 365 -2.54 13.32 -6.85
N ALA A 366 -1.53 13.84 -6.14
CA ALA A 366 -1.29 15.28 -6.03
C ALA A 366 -0.87 15.93 -7.37
N ILE A 367 -0.30 15.16 -8.30
CA ILE A 367 0.25 15.68 -9.57
C ILE A 367 -0.35 15.03 -10.82
N ALA A 368 -1.07 13.92 -10.71
CA ALA A 368 -1.64 13.22 -11.86
C ALA A 368 -2.94 12.50 -11.49
N ASP A 369 -3.76 12.21 -12.49
CA ASP A 369 -4.83 11.24 -12.34
C ASP A 369 -4.25 9.85 -12.14
N VAL A 370 -4.82 9.08 -11.20
CA VAL A 370 -4.31 7.75 -10.82
C VAL A 370 -5.35 6.67 -11.06
N ALA A 371 -4.89 5.46 -11.34
CA ALA A 371 -5.70 4.24 -11.29
C ALA A 371 -4.84 3.04 -10.88
N MET A 372 -5.51 1.96 -10.45
CA MET A 372 -4.83 0.74 -10.06
C MET A 372 -5.52 -0.48 -10.65
N LEU A 373 -4.70 -1.48 -10.96
CA LEU A 373 -5.11 -2.83 -11.34
C LEU A 373 -4.71 -3.79 -10.23
N PHE A 374 -5.69 -4.44 -9.59
CA PHE A 374 -5.41 -5.49 -8.64
C PHE A 374 -5.22 -6.84 -9.30
N VAL A 375 -4.33 -7.63 -8.72
CA VAL A 375 -4.01 -9.00 -9.10
C VAL A 375 -4.31 -9.93 -7.93
N ARG A 376 -4.93 -11.05 -8.20
CA ARG A 376 -5.36 -12.03 -7.21
C ARG A 376 -4.21 -12.55 -6.35
N CYS A 377 -4.43 -12.61 -5.03
CA CYS A 377 -3.59 -13.31 -4.08
C CYS A 377 -4.15 -14.71 -3.78
N GLY A 378 -3.27 -15.68 -3.59
CA GLY A 378 -3.63 -16.99 -3.05
C GLY A 378 -3.67 -17.01 -1.51
N ASN A 379 -3.72 -18.21 -0.94
CA ASN A 379 -3.70 -18.43 0.52
C ASN A 379 -4.69 -17.54 1.31
N GLY A 380 -5.93 -17.41 0.81
CA GLY A 380 -6.94 -16.59 1.47
C GLY A 380 -6.73 -15.08 1.34
N GLY A 381 -5.87 -14.65 0.41
CA GLY A 381 -5.57 -13.23 0.21
C GLY A 381 -4.56 -12.66 1.21
N ILE A 382 -3.78 -13.52 1.88
CA ILE A 382 -2.78 -13.08 2.86
C ILE A 382 -1.70 -12.20 2.20
N SER A 383 -1.33 -11.11 2.87
CA SER A 383 -0.21 -10.25 2.53
C SER A 383 0.51 -9.80 3.80
N HIS A 384 1.66 -9.11 3.69
CA HIS A 384 2.53 -8.80 4.83
C HIS A 384 2.98 -10.06 5.61
N HIS A 385 3.15 -11.16 4.90
CA HIS A 385 3.44 -12.47 5.47
C HIS A 385 4.23 -13.33 4.46
N PRO A 386 5.16 -14.20 4.89
CA PRO A 386 5.93 -15.06 3.99
C PRO A 386 5.07 -16.04 3.17
N ASP A 387 3.87 -16.36 3.63
CA ASP A 387 2.92 -17.22 2.92
C ASP A 387 2.14 -16.49 1.81
N GLU A 388 2.45 -15.22 1.53
CA GLU A 388 1.90 -14.49 0.39
C GLU A 388 2.24 -15.21 -0.91
N ILE A 389 1.23 -15.45 -1.75
CA ILE A 389 1.39 -16.19 -2.98
C ILE A 389 0.55 -15.60 -4.11
N MET A 390 1.12 -15.65 -5.32
CA MET A 390 0.45 -15.38 -6.59
C MET A 390 0.82 -16.51 -7.56
N THR A 391 -0.01 -16.79 -8.56
CA THR A 391 0.30 -17.81 -9.57
C THR A 391 0.98 -17.21 -10.79
N VAL A 392 1.69 -18.05 -11.56
CA VAL A 392 2.26 -17.67 -12.87
C VAL A 392 1.16 -17.19 -13.83
N ASP A 393 0.00 -17.86 -13.80
CA ASP A 393 -1.12 -17.53 -14.67
C ASP A 393 -1.76 -16.19 -14.30
N ASP A 394 -1.84 -15.86 -13.02
CA ASP A 394 -2.31 -14.54 -12.56
C ASP A 394 -1.35 -13.42 -12.99
N ALA A 395 -0.04 -13.65 -12.86
CA ALA A 395 0.99 -12.72 -13.32
C ALA A 395 0.96 -12.53 -14.85
N GLU A 396 0.80 -13.60 -15.62
CA GLU A 396 0.70 -13.52 -17.09
C GLU A 396 -0.56 -12.75 -17.51
N THR A 397 -1.71 -13.09 -16.89
CA THR A 397 -2.98 -12.43 -17.16
C THR A 397 -2.92 -10.92 -16.84
N ALA A 398 -2.35 -10.56 -15.69
CA ALA A 398 -2.16 -9.16 -15.32
C ALA A 398 -1.24 -8.42 -16.30
N ALA A 399 -0.16 -9.07 -16.75
CA ALA A 399 0.75 -8.52 -17.75
C ALA A 399 0.08 -8.35 -19.13
N GLU A 400 -0.82 -9.25 -19.52
CA GLU A 400 -1.62 -9.10 -20.75
C GLU A 400 -2.60 -7.92 -20.65
N VAL A 401 -3.34 -7.80 -19.54
CA VAL A 401 -4.27 -6.70 -19.29
C VAL A 401 -3.53 -5.37 -19.26
N PHE A 402 -2.42 -5.28 -18.54
CA PHE A 402 -1.57 -4.07 -18.51
C PHE A 402 -1.03 -3.73 -19.91
N SER A 403 -0.56 -4.73 -20.65
CA SER A 403 -0.09 -4.51 -22.03
C SER A 403 -1.19 -3.95 -22.92
N ARG A 404 -2.42 -4.50 -22.86
CA ARG A 404 -3.57 -3.98 -23.61
C ARG A 404 -3.94 -2.57 -23.21
N PHE A 405 -3.94 -2.29 -21.91
CA PHE A 405 -4.18 -0.94 -21.40
C PHE A 405 -3.18 0.06 -22.01
N VAL A 406 -1.87 -0.19 -21.92
CA VAL A 406 -0.84 0.72 -22.43
C VAL A 406 -0.92 0.86 -23.96
N GLU A 407 -1.16 -0.24 -24.68
CA GLU A 407 -1.25 -0.25 -26.13
C GLU A 407 -2.44 0.54 -26.70
N HIS A 408 -3.49 0.70 -25.91
CA HIS A 408 -4.70 1.44 -26.27
C HIS A 408 -4.88 2.72 -25.45
N PHE A 409 -3.88 3.07 -24.62
CA PHE A 409 -3.96 4.23 -23.74
C PHE A 409 -4.21 5.52 -24.52
N LYS A 410 -5.24 6.25 -24.08
CA LYS A 410 -5.64 7.55 -24.64
C LYS A 410 -5.64 8.55 -23.49
N PRO A 411 -4.68 9.46 -23.43
CA PRO A 411 -4.67 10.51 -22.42
C PRO A 411 -5.91 11.41 -22.58
N GLN A 412 -6.46 11.89 -21.46
CA GLN A 412 -7.40 13.00 -21.48
C GLN A 412 -6.60 14.30 -21.57
N HIS A 413 -7.02 15.19 -22.48
CA HIS A 413 -6.41 16.50 -22.75
C HIS A 413 -6.74 17.52 -21.65
#